data_74a9f15bf6ebed1135300cd20ae93d3a
#
_entry.id   74a9f15bf6ebed1135300cd20ae93d3a
#
_cell.length_a   1.000
_cell.length_b   1.000
_cell.length_c   1.000
_cell.angle_alpha   90.00
_cell.angle_beta   90.00
_cell.angle_gamma   90.00
#
_symmetry.space_group_name_H-M   'P 1'
#
loop_
_entity.id
_entity.type
_entity.pdbx_description
1 polymer ?
#
loop_
_entity_poly.entity_id
_entity_poly.type
_entity_poly.pdbx_seq_one_letter_code
_entity_poly.pdbx_strand_id
1 'polypeptide(L)'
;MDDSQTPANPYAAGAAYVQGRFVPVGQASISVLDWGFTRSDVTYDVVHVTGDAFFRLDDHLDRFARSMAKRRLAPAEDRARMTEILHRVVSLAGLREAYVAMLALRGRPRIGGSRRPVDCDNHFIAYALPWIDVVPPEVQARGAHLWIGSGERVPDAAFDPTVKNYMWGDLNSSLMEAHDHGYDTSVLCDGQGRVTEGPGFNIFVVKDGRVLTPAHGSLQGITRRSVLELCEELGLPCAVADIPRATLEDADEVFLATTAGGVMPVSRVGPVAGGQRIMGNDRPGVVSVRLKELYWAKHRAGWYATPVRHDVMA
;
A
#
# COMPACT_ATOMS: atom_id res chain seq x y z
N MET A 1 16.76 -10.54 46.26
CA MET A 1 16.60 -9.36 45.35
C MET A 1 17.42 -9.71 44.13
N ASP A 2 16.77 -10.25 43.13
CA ASP A 2 17.36 -10.49 41.82
C ASP A 2 16.37 -9.87 40.79
N ASP A 3 16.54 -8.57 40.56
CA ASP A 3 15.90 -7.85 39.50
C ASP A 3 16.76 -8.01 38.24
N SER A 4 16.74 -9.21 37.65
CA SER A 4 17.24 -9.42 36.31
C SER A 4 16.25 -8.79 35.31
N GLN A 5 16.23 -7.45 35.24
CA GLN A 5 15.55 -6.75 34.14
C GLN A 5 16.28 -7.13 32.86
N THR A 6 15.69 -8.04 32.09
CA THR A 6 16.13 -8.24 30.69
C THR A 6 16.15 -6.86 30.04
N PRO A 7 17.28 -6.41 29.45
CA PRO A 7 17.35 -5.10 28.83
C PRO A 7 16.27 -4.97 27.78
N ALA A 8 15.52 -3.87 27.84
CA ALA A 8 14.42 -3.61 26.90
C ALA A 8 14.91 -3.69 25.46
N ASN A 9 14.20 -4.42 24.59
CA ASN A 9 14.55 -4.54 23.19
C ASN A 9 14.62 -3.15 22.54
N PRO A 10 15.79 -2.67 22.07
CA PRO A 10 15.91 -1.34 21.48
C PRO A 10 15.12 -1.20 20.18
N TYR A 11 14.70 -2.30 19.56
CA TYR A 11 13.91 -2.34 18.34
C TYR A 11 12.38 -2.50 18.57
N ALA A 12 11.91 -2.45 19.80
CA ALA A 12 10.49 -2.73 20.12
C ALA A 12 9.50 -1.78 19.41
N ALA A 13 9.92 -0.52 19.11
CA ALA A 13 9.12 0.42 18.33
C ALA A 13 9.21 0.21 16.80
N GLY A 14 10.06 -0.71 16.37
CA GLY A 14 10.37 -1.01 14.99
C GLY A 14 11.87 -1.06 14.71
N ALA A 15 12.24 -1.75 13.66
CA ALA A 15 13.63 -1.91 13.20
C ALA A 15 13.74 -1.41 11.75
N ALA A 16 14.90 -0.87 11.40
CA ALA A 16 15.21 -0.45 10.05
C ALA A 16 16.59 -0.96 9.60
N TYR A 17 16.73 -1.21 8.30
CA TYR A 17 17.99 -1.37 7.61
C TYR A 17 18.23 -0.12 6.77
N VAL A 18 19.32 0.57 7.05
CA VAL A 18 19.71 1.81 6.36
C VAL A 18 21.24 1.92 6.34
N GLN A 19 21.81 2.34 5.20
CA GLN A 19 23.28 2.49 5.06
C GLN A 19 24.06 1.23 5.44
N GLY A 20 23.55 0.03 5.08
CA GLY A 20 24.19 -1.24 5.35
C GLY A 20 24.08 -1.75 6.80
N ARG A 21 23.29 -1.10 7.67
CA ARG A 21 23.20 -1.42 9.10
C ARG A 21 21.75 -1.55 9.57
N PHE A 22 21.55 -2.41 10.58
CA PHE A 22 20.29 -2.48 11.32
C PHE A 22 20.30 -1.49 12.48
N VAL A 23 19.26 -0.69 12.60
CA VAL A 23 19.10 0.33 13.64
C VAL A 23 17.66 0.34 14.16
N PRO A 24 17.40 0.80 15.40
CA PRO A 24 16.05 1.14 15.82
C PRO A 24 15.42 2.12 14.84
N VAL A 25 14.14 1.96 14.52
CA VAL A 25 13.48 2.75 13.46
C VAL A 25 13.57 4.26 13.70
N GLY A 26 13.52 4.71 14.96
CA GLY A 26 13.67 6.13 15.33
C GLY A 26 15.08 6.71 15.06
N GLN A 27 16.07 5.87 14.78
CA GLN A 27 17.43 6.29 14.40
C GLN A 27 17.66 6.23 12.88
N ALA A 28 16.71 5.68 12.12
CA ALA A 28 16.84 5.60 10.69
C ALA A 28 16.72 7.00 10.05
N SER A 29 17.69 7.36 9.22
CA SER A 29 17.72 8.67 8.56
C SER A 29 18.29 8.57 7.15
N ILE A 30 17.86 9.49 6.30
CA ILE A 30 18.42 9.71 4.97
C ILE A 30 18.95 11.15 4.87
N SER A 31 19.90 11.35 3.96
CA SER A 31 20.42 12.69 3.72
C SER A 31 19.36 13.60 3.09
N VAL A 32 19.25 14.85 3.55
CA VAL A 32 18.41 15.88 2.89
C VAL A 32 18.84 16.16 1.43
N LEU A 33 20.02 15.71 1.03
CA LEU A 33 20.53 15.84 -0.34
C LEU A 33 20.24 14.61 -1.21
N ASP A 34 19.57 13.59 -0.66
CA ASP A 34 19.18 12.42 -1.41
C ASP A 34 18.14 12.77 -2.49
N TRP A 35 18.33 12.29 -3.71
CA TRP A 35 17.37 12.56 -4.78
C TRP A 35 16.08 11.76 -4.64
N GLY A 36 16.09 10.68 -3.88
CA GLY A 36 14.87 10.01 -3.43
C GLY A 36 13.96 10.95 -2.66
N PHE A 37 14.55 11.82 -1.81
CA PHE A 37 13.83 12.86 -1.09
C PHE A 37 13.58 14.11 -1.94
N THR A 38 14.65 14.73 -2.51
CA THR A 38 14.54 16.04 -3.16
C THR A 38 13.88 16.01 -4.54
N ARG A 39 13.71 14.85 -5.17
CA ARG A 39 13.17 14.68 -6.52
C ARG A 39 12.12 13.57 -6.63
N SER A 40 11.71 12.97 -5.52
CA SER A 40 10.85 11.78 -5.49
C SER A 40 11.36 10.63 -6.38
N ASP A 41 12.71 10.56 -6.58
CA ASP A 41 13.34 9.51 -7.39
C ASP A 41 13.58 8.26 -6.54
N VAL A 42 12.47 7.63 -6.19
CA VAL A 42 12.36 6.49 -5.30
C VAL A 42 11.25 5.57 -5.77
N THR A 43 11.42 4.28 -5.57
CA THR A 43 10.31 3.31 -5.59
C THR A 43 10.27 2.56 -4.28
N TYR A 44 9.09 2.10 -3.89
CA TYR A 44 8.92 1.35 -2.66
C TYR A 44 7.91 0.22 -2.83
N ASP A 45 7.93 -0.71 -1.91
CA ASP A 45 6.85 -1.67 -1.75
C ASP A 45 6.55 -1.88 -0.26
N VAL A 46 5.37 -2.41 0.02
CA VAL A 46 4.93 -2.70 1.38
C VAL A 46 4.33 -4.09 1.40
N VAL A 47 4.86 -4.93 2.27
CA VAL A 47 4.30 -6.23 2.59
C VAL A 47 3.90 -6.26 4.07
N HIS A 48 2.80 -6.92 4.39
CA HIS A 48 2.44 -7.09 5.79
C HIS A 48 2.82 -8.47 6.32
N VAL A 49 3.02 -8.52 7.63
CA VAL A 49 3.16 -9.74 8.41
C VAL A 49 1.90 -9.89 9.25
N THR A 50 1.27 -11.06 9.20
CA THR A 50 0.12 -11.42 10.02
C THR A 50 0.31 -12.84 10.54
N GLY A 51 0.14 -13.04 11.85
CA GLY A 51 0.36 -14.34 12.47
C GLY A 51 1.78 -14.87 12.28
N ASP A 52 2.79 -13.97 12.30
CA ASP A 52 4.20 -14.31 12.13
C ASP A 52 4.58 -14.82 10.72
N ALA A 53 3.79 -14.44 9.69
CA ALA A 53 4.09 -14.78 8.31
C ALA A 53 3.84 -13.58 7.37
N PHE A 54 4.75 -13.37 6.41
CA PHE A 54 4.53 -12.44 5.31
C PHE A 54 3.45 -12.96 4.38
N PHE A 55 2.57 -12.08 3.94
CA PHE A 55 1.60 -12.40 2.92
C PHE A 55 2.10 -12.04 1.52
N ARG A 56 2.17 -13.04 0.61
CA ARG A 56 2.60 -12.87 -0.79
C ARG A 56 3.96 -12.17 -0.93
N LEU A 57 4.94 -12.52 -0.08
CA LEU A 57 6.26 -11.88 -0.09
C LEU A 57 6.90 -11.87 -1.48
N ASP A 58 6.85 -12.98 -2.21
CA ASP A 58 7.45 -13.06 -3.54
C ASP A 58 6.75 -12.14 -4.55
N ASP A 59 5.42 -12.03 -4.52
CA ASP A 59 4.66 -11.12 -5.39
C ASP A 59 5.05 -9.64 -5.14
N HIS A 60 5.27 -9.26 -3.86
CA HIS A 60 5.76 -7.93 -3.48
C HIS A 60 7.19 -7.68 -3.97
N LEU A 61 8.09 -8.64 -3.77
CA LEU A 61 9.47 -8.54 -4.25
C LEU A 61 9.53 -8.47 -5.79
N ASP A 62 8.69 -9.22 -6.50
CA ASP A 62 8.60 -9.17 -7.96
C ASP A 62 8.08 -7.81 -8.45
N ARG A 63 7.06 -7.24 -7.79
CA ARG A 63 6.57 -5.90 -8.13
C ARG A 63 7.64 -4.84 -7.85
N PHE A 64 8.33 -4.93 -6.72
CA PHE A 64 9.43 -4.04 -6.36
C PHE A 64 10.57 -4.11 -7.39
N ALA A 65 10.99 -5.31 -7.78
CA ALA A 65 12.01 -5.51 -8.82
C ALA A 65 11.59 -4.89 -10.17
N ARG A 66 10.34 -5.08 -10.60
CA ARG A 66 9.82 -4.44 -11.83
C ARG A 66 9.82 -2.91 -11.70
N SER A 67 9.44 -2.37 -10.55
CA SER A 67 9.45 -0.93 -10.30
C SER A 67 10.86 -0.36 -10.31
N MET A 68 11.83 -1.04 -9.68
CA MET A 68 13.25 -0.66 -9.74
C MET A 68 13.78 -0.65 -11.17
N ALA A 69 13.48 -1.68 -11.96
CA ALA A 69 13.92 -1.78 -13.36
C ALA A 69 13.36 -0.62 -14.20
N LYS A 70 12.07 -0.30 -14.08
CA LYS A 70 11.44 0.83 -14.80
C LYS A 70 12.05 2.17 -14.39
N ARG A 71 12.44 2.35 -13.13
CA ARG A 71 13.10 3.55 -12.61
C ARG A 71 14.62 3.53 -12.80
N ARG A 72 15.20 2.44 -13.33
CA ARG A 72 16.65 2.25 -13.43
C ARG A 72 17.34 2.47 -12.08
N LEU A 73 16.79 1.89 -11.03
CA LEU A 73 17.36 1.85 -9.67
C LEU A 73 18.03 0.49 -9.49
N ALA A 74 19.28 0.48 -9.08
CA ALA A 74 20.09 -0.72 -8.90
C ALA A 74 20.92 -0.60 -7.60
N PRO A 75 20.29 -0.76 -6.41
CA PRO A 75 21.02 -0.86 -5.15
C PRO A 75 21.91 -2.10 -5.15
N ALA A 76 22.88 -2.14 -4.23
CA ALA A 76 23.85 -3.25 -4.15
C ALA A 76 23.22 -4.56 -3.66
N GLU A 77 22.15 -4.47 -2.89
CA GLU A 77 21.43 -5.63 -2.36
C GLU A 77 20.66 -6.35 -3.47
N ASP A 78 20.97 -7.62 -3.68
CA ASP A 78 20.20 -8.49 -4.57
C ASP A 78 18.89 -8.96 -3.89
N ARG A 79 18.05 -9.70 -4.65
CA ARG A 79 16.77 -10.20 -4.15
C ARG A 79 16.93 -11.07 -2.89
N ALA A 80 17.96 -11.93 -2.86
CA ALA A 80 18.20 -12.83 -1.72
C ALA A 80 18.52 -12.01 -0.46
N ARG A 81 19.43 -11.03 -0.60
CA ARG A 81 19.79 -10.14 0.51
C ARG A 81 18.63 -9.26 0.95
N MET A 82 17.84 -8.70 0.02
CA MET A 82 16.63 -7.96 0.36
C MET A 82 15.65 -8.82 1.17
N THR A 83 15.44 -10.07 0.76
CA THR A 83 14.58 -11.02 1.49
C THR A 83 15.10 -11.26 2.91
N GLU A 84 16.39 -11.51 3.10
CA GLU A 84 17.01 -11.67 4.41
C GLU A 84 16.81 -10.43 5.30
N ILE A 85 17.02 -9.24 4.74
CA ILE A 85 16.82 -7.97 5.45
C ILE A 85 15.38 -7.83 5.93
N LEU A 86 14.39 -8.15 5.08
CA LEU A 86 12.97 -8.08 5.46
C LEU A 86 12.66 -9.02 6.63
N HIS A 87 13.12 -10.26 6.60
CA HIS A 87 12.99 -11.17 7.74
C HIS A 87 13.66 -10.61 8.99
N ARG A 88 14.87 -10.06 8.83
CA ARG A 88 15.66 -9.57 9.96
C ARG A 88 15.05 -8.35 10.64
N VAL A 89 14.51 -7.37 9.89
CA VAL A 89 13.87 -6.20 10.52
C VAL A 89 12.63 -6.59 11.32
N VAL A 90 11.85 -7.58 10.85
CA VAL A 90 10.70 -8.11 11.61
C VAL A 90 11.15 -8.85 12.85
N SER A 91 12.15 -9.73 12.71
CA SER A 91 12.72 -10.51 13.82
C SER A 91 13.31 -9.62 14.90
N LEU A 92 14.12 -8.60 14.55
CA LEU A 92 14.70 -7.64 15.50
C LEU A 92 13.63 -6.87 16.28
N ALA A 93 12.56 -6.44 15.58
CA ALA A 93 11.46 -5.74 16.22
C ALA A 93 10.61 -6.66 17.12
N GLY A 94 10.68 -7.98 16.94
CA GLY A 94 9.87 -8.95 17.68
C GLY A 94 8.37 -8.88 17.32
N LEU A 95 8.04 -8.43 16.11
CA LEU A 95 6.66 -8.21 15.67
C LEU A 95 6.08 -9.48 15.03
N ARG A 96 4.85 -9.82 15.40
CA ARG A 96 4.04 -10.88 14.76
C ARG A 96 2.98 -10.32 13.82
N GLU A 97 2.64 -9.06 14.01
CA GLU A 97 1.77 -8.26 13.14
C GLU A 97 2.56 -7.02 12.76
N ALA A 98 2.92 -6.86 11.49
CA ALA A 98 3.82 -5.78 11.07
C ALA A 98 3.48 -5.18 9.72
N TYR A 99 3.70 -3.89 9.62
CA TYR A 99 3.85 -3.15 8.38
C TYR A 99 5.32 -3.13 7.99
N VAL A 100 5.68 -3.74 6.86
CA VAL A 100 7.08 -3.87 6.42
C VAL A 100 7.25 -3.18 5.09
N ALA A 101 8.07 -2.13 5.07
CA ALA A 101 8.38 -1.37 3.86
C ALA A 101 9.78 -1.66 3.34
N MET A 102 9.93 -1.64 2.03
CA MET A 102 11.20 -1.71 1.31
C MET A 102 11.26 -0.58 0.27
N LEU A 103 12.39 0.09 0.17
CA LEU A 103 12.60 1.26 -0.67
C LEU A 103 13.91 1.14 -1.44
N ALA A 104 13.90 1.59 -2.70
CA ALA A 104 15.11 1.84 -3.46
C ALA A 104 15.15 3.31 -3.85
N LEU A 105 16.19 4.02 -3.44
CA LEU A 105 16.36 5.45 -3.63
C LEU A 105 17.50 5.72 -4.61
N ARG A 106 17.37 6.83 -5.36
CA ARG A 106 18.42 7.29 -6.26
C ARG A 106 19.74 7.61 -5.54
N GLY A 107 19.68 8.09 -4.30
CA GLY A 107 20.85 8.51 -3.55
C GLY A 107 21.40 9.85 -4.01
N ARG A 108 22.69 10.06 -3.75
CA ARG A 108 23.41 11.28 -4.11
C ARG A 108 24.41 11.03 -5.21
N PRO A 109 24.72 12.04 -6.06
CA PRO A 109 25.84 11.93 -6.98
C PRO A 109 27.17 11.72 -6.24
N ARG A 110 27.99 10.77 -6.71
CA ARG A 110 29.37 10.55 -6.25
C ARG A 110 30.28 11.72 -6.56
N ILE A 111 30.02 12.37 -7.70
CA ILE A 111 30.79 13.53 -8.19
C ILE A 111 30.09 14.79 -7.70
N GLY A 112 30.79 15.61 -6.92
CA GLY A 112 30.25 16.89 -6.41
C GLY A 112 29.78 17.77 -7.57
N GLY A 113 28.57 18.33 -7.43
CA GLY A 113 27.96 19.21 -8.45
C GLY A 113 27.34 18.51 -9.65
N SER A 114 27.46 17.18 -9.79
CA SER A 114 26.79 16.46 -10.88
C SER A 114 25.27 16.55 -10.75
N ARG A 115 24.60 16.73 -11.89
CA ARG A 115 23.13 16.68 -12.03
C ARG A 115 22.64 15.47 -12.81
N ARG A 116 23.50 14.50 -13.06
CA ARG A 116 23.21 13.31 -13.86
C ARG A 116 22.73 12.16 -12.94
N PRO A 117 21.56 11.57 -13.16
CA PRO A 117 21.05 10.46 -12.34
C PRO A 117 21.97 9.23 -12.33
N VAL A 118 22.72 9.01 -13.44
CA VAL A 118 23.65 7.88 -13.58
C VAL A 118 24.89 7.99 -12.67
N ASP A 119 25.17 9.17 -12.14
CA ASP A 119 26.30 9.39 -11.24
C ASP A 119 25.92 9.14 -9.76
N CYS A 120 24.65 8.82 -9.48
CA CYS A 120 24.18 8.60 -8.13
C CYS A 120 24.44 7.19 -7.61
N ASP A 121 24.70 7.07 -6.31
CA ASP A 121 24.76 5.79 -5.59
C ASP A 121 23.37 5.39 -5.13
N ASN A 122 22.79 4.42 -5.83
CA ASN A 122 21.49 3.89 -5.41
C ASN A 122 21.66 3.08 -4.12
N HIS A 123 20.67 3.16 -3.26
CA HIS A 123 20.70 2.40 -2.01
C HIS A 123 19.33 1.85 -1.62
N PHE A 124 19.37 0.78 -0.85
CA PHE A 124 18.21 0.08 -0.33
C PHE A 124 17.96 0.46 1.13
N ILE A 125 16.70 0.60 1.47
CA ILE A 125 16.21 0.77 2.84
C ILE A 125 15.08 -0.22 3.06
N ALA A 126 15.01 -0.81 4.26
CA ALA A 126 13.83 -1.54 4.70
C ALA A 126 13.52 -1.18 6.15
N TYR A 127 12.24 -1.24 6.53
CA TYR A 127 11.86 -1.10 7.93
C TYR A 127 10.59 -1.89 8.25
N ALA A 128 10.47 -2.32 9.50
CA ALA A 128 9.29 -2.92 10.07
C ALA A 128 8.76 -2.06 11.21
N LEU A 129 7.46 -1.83 11.20
CA LEU A 129 6.69 -1.14 12.23
C LEU A 129 5.57 -2.04 12.73
N PRO A 130 5.02 -1.80 13.94
CA PRO A 130 3.74 -2.40 14.32
C PRO A 130 2.69 -2.17 13.23
N TRP A 131 1.70 -3.06 13.17
CA TRP A 131 0.63 -2.97 12.17
C TRP A 131 0.01 -1.57 12.11
N ILE A 132 -0.26 -1.10 10.90
CA ILE A 132 -0.88 0.19 10.61
C ILE A 132 -2.03 -0.07 9.64
N ASP A 133 -3.23 0.40 9.96
CA ASP A 133 -4.38 0.38 9.05
C ASP A 133 -4.46 1.71 8.26
N VAL A 134 -4.68 1.64 6.95
CA VAL A 134 -4.95 2.84 6.11
C VAL A 134 -6.27 3.50 6.52
N VAL A 135 -7.26 2.67 6.90
CA VAL A 135 -8.54 3.12 7.46
C VAL A 135 -8.71 2.43 8.80
N PRO A 136 -8.93 3.16 9.90
CA PRO A 136 -9.05 2.58 11.24
C PRO A 136 -10.12 1.49 11.34
N PRO A 137 -9.94 0.47 12.21
CA PRO A 137 -10.86 -0.67 12.32
C PRO A 137 -12.31 -0.29 12.60
N GLU A 138 -12.55 0.73 13.43
CA GLU A 138 -13.88 1.25 13.76
C GLU A 138 -14.56 1.89 12.53
N VAL A 139 -13.79 2.55 11.68
CA VAL A 139 -14.27 3.10 10.41
C VAL A 139 -14.57 1.99 9.42
N GLN A 140 -13.70 0.98 9.33
CA GLN A 140 -13.94 -0.21 8.50
C GLN A 140 -15.21 -0.96 8.90
N ALA A 141 -15.53 -1.00 10.22
CA ALA A 141 -16.71 -1.70 10.75
C ALA A 141 -18.02 -1.04 10.32
N ARG A 142 -18.07 0.30 10.23
CA ARG A 142 -19.26 1.04 9.76
C ARG A 142 -19.31 1.22 8.24
N GLY A 143 -18.21 0.94 7.58
CA GLY A 143 -17.98 1.33 6.18
C GLY A 143 -17.38 2.73 6.08
N ALA A 144 -16.27 2.86 5.35
CA ALA A 144 -15.62 4.15 5.15
C ALA A 144 -16.50 5.12 4.34
N HIS A 145 -16.36 6.41 4.60
CA HIS A 145 -16.92 7.46 3.77
C HIS A 145 -15.86 7.91 2.77
N LEU A 146 -16.17 7.80 1.48
CA LEU A 146 -15.25 8.03 0.36
C LEU A 146 -15.60 9.33 -0.36
N TRP A 147 -14.65 10.26 -0.42
CA TRP A 147 -14.75 11.49 -1.19
C TRP A 147 -14.26 11.28 -2.62
N ILE A 148 -14.98 11.79 -3.61
CA ILE A 148 -14.48 11.87 -4.99
C ILE A 148 -13.79 13.22 -5.14
N GLY A 149 -12.47 13.22 -5.12
CA GLY A 149 -11.67 14.44 -5.16
C GLY A 149 -11.93 15.31 -6.38
N SER A 150 -11.78 16.62 -6.21
CA SER A 150 -11.95 17.61 -7.27
C SER A 150 -10.78 17.67 -8.25
N GLY A 151 -9.57 17.23 -7.81
CA GLY A 151 -8.38 17.16 -8.63
C GLY A 151 -8.34 15.94 -9.54
N GLU A 152 -7.41 15.96 -10.49
CA GLU A 152 -7.15 14.82 -11.37
C GLU A 152 -5.98 13.99 -10.87
N ARG A 153 -6.05 12.67 -11.07
CA ARG A 153 -4.90 11.76 -10.89
C ARG A 153 -3.82 12.09 -11.92
N VAL A 154 -2.56 12.09 -11.50
CA VAL A 154 -1.42 12.24 -12.42
C VAL A 154 -1.60 11.30 -13.62
N PRO A 155 -1.57 11.83 -14.86
CA PRO A 155 -1.81 11.02 -16.06
C PRO A 155 -0.77 9.91 -16.24
N ASP A 156 -1.19 8.73 -16.71
CA ASP A 156 -0.33 7.57 -17.00
C ASP A 156 0.81 7.93 -17.98
N ALA A 157 0.56 8.88 -18.89
CA ALA A 157 1.56 9.39 -19.80
C ALA A 157 2.66 10.24 -19.12
N ALA A 158 2.37 10.83 -17.96
CA ALA A 158 3.34 11.59 -17.19
C ALA A 158 4.15 10.71 -16.25
N PHE A 159 3.50 9.72 -15.66
CA PHE A 159 4.13 8.78 -14.76
C PHE A 159 3.41 7.41 -14.77
N ASP A 160 4.17 6.33 -15.00
CA ASP A 160 3.63 4.97 -15.04
C ASP A 160 3.03 4.56 -13.66
N PRO A 161 1.70 4.41 -13.55
CA PRO A 161 1.04 4.11 -12.28
C PRO A 161 1.35 2.71 -11.75
N THR A 162 1.91 1.82 -12.58
CA THR A 162 2.33 0.48 -12.15
C THR A 162 3.65 0.47 -11.39
N VAL A 163 4.37 1.61 -11.37
CA VAL A 163 5.54 1.85 -10.51
C VAL A 163 5.06 2.38 -9.16
N LYS A 164 5.26 1.63 -8.08
CA LYS A 164 4.89 2.11 -6.75
C LYS A 164 5.87 3.20 -6.30
N ASN A 165 5.36 4.42 -6.05
CA ASN A 165 6.18 5.62 -5.89
C ASN A 165 5.64 6.56 -4.79
N TYR A 166 6.40 7.62 -4.46
CA TYR A 166 6.04 8.67 -3.51
C TYR A 166 5.57 9.97 -4.17
N MET A 167 5.12 9.93 -5.42
CA MET A 167 4.46 11.06 -6.06
C MET A 167 2.99 11.12 -5.62
N TRP A 168 2.79 11.60 -4.40
CA TRP A 168 1.49 11.58 -3.71
C TRP A 168 0.86 12.97 -3.59
N GLY A 169 1.36 13.97 -4.31
CA GLY A 169 0.87 15.34 -4.19
C GLY A 169 -0.63 15.46 -4.48
N ASP A 170 -1.11 14.84 -5.55
CA ASP A 170 -2.50 14.78 -5.94
C ASP A 170 -3.36 13.99 -4.93
N LEU A 171 -2.89 12.81 -4.52
CA LEU A 171 -3.56 11.96 -3.55
C LEU A 171 -3.67 12.63 -2.17
N ASN A 172 -2.59 13.29 -1.70
CA ASN A 172 -2.61 14.00 -0.42
C ASN A 172 -3.54 15.21 -0.46
N SER A 173 -3.54 15.98 -1.56
CA SER A 173 -4.47 17.10 -1.73
C SER A 173 -5.93 16.64 -1.69
N SER A 174 -6.23 15.54 -2.37
CA SER A 174 -7.56 14.93 -2.36
C SER A 174 -7.96 14.39 -0.98
N LEU A 175 -6.99 13.82 -0.23
CA LEU A 175 -7.24 13.36 1.15
C LEU A 175 -7.55 14.52 2.10
N MET A 176 -6.82 15.63 1.99
CA MET A 176 -7.10 16.85 2.77
C MET A 176 -8.50 17.38 2.45
N GLU A 177 -8.86 17.46 1.16
CA GLU A 177 -10.20 17.85 0.72
C GLU A 177 -11.28 16.92 1.33
N ALA A 178 -11.06 15.61 1.34
CA ALA A 178 -11.97 14.65 1.97
C ALA A 178 -12.19 14.96 3.46
N HIS A 179 -11.11 15.21 4.20
CA HIS A 179 -11.19 15.54 5.62
C HIS A 179 -11.91 16.87 5.87
N ASP A 180 -11.70 17.89 5.03
CA ASP A 180 -12.41 19.19 5.12
C ASP A 180 -13.91 19.01 4.97
N HIS A 181 -14.35 17.98 4.23
CA HIS A 181 -15.76 17.63 4.02
C HIS A 181 -16.29 16.53 4.97
N GLY A 182 -15.50 16.10 5.95
CA GLY A 182 -15.89 15.10 6.95
C GLY A 182 -15.91 13.65 6.43
N TYR A 183 -15.15 13.36 5.37
CA TYR A 183 -14.97 12.01 4.83
C TYR A 183 -13.67 11.39 5.34
N ASP A 184 -13.61 10.05 5.34
CA ASP A 184 -12.47 9.31 5.90
C ASP A 184 -11.30 9.20 4.93
N THR A 185 -11.60 9.16 3.63
CA THR A 185 -10.59 9.00 2.58
C THR A 185 -11.14 9.48 1.23
N SER A 186 -10.28 9.46 0.19
CA SER A 186 -10.65 9.96 -1.14
C SER A 186 -10.27 9.01 -2.26
N VAL A 187 -10.91 9.19 -3.43
CA VAL A 187 -10.52 8.60 -4.70
C VAL A 187 -10.41 9.70 -5.74
N LEU A 188 -9.48 9.56 -6.68
CA LEU A 188 -9.34 10.47 -7.80
C LEU A 188 -9.88 9.84 -9.10
N CYS A 189 -10.29 10.70 -10.01
CA CYS A 189 -10.53 10.37 -11.40
C CYS A 189 -9.38 10.90 -12.27
N ASP A 190 -9.23 10.34 -13.46
CA ASP A 190 -8.33 10.88 -14.48
C ASP A 190 -8.99 12.02 -15.28
N GLY A 191 -8.24 12.65 -16.18
CA GLY A 191 -8.72 13.74 -17.04
C GLY A 191 -9.82 13.34 -18.03
N GLN A 192 -10.23 12.07 -18.08
CA GLN A 192 -11.36 11.57 -18.86
C GLN A 192 -12.56 11.23 -17.96
N GLY A 193 -12.48 11.54 -16.66
CA GLY A 193 -13.51 11.24 -15.69
C GLY A 193 -13.64 9.75 -15.35
N ARG A 194 -12.59 8.95 -15.54
CA ARG A 194 -12.56 7.55 -15.14
C ARG A 194 -11.97 7.43 -13.73
N VAL A 195 -12.59 6.62 -12.91
CA VAL A 195 -12.12 6.30 -11.55
C VAL A 195 -10.74 5.63 -11.61
N THR A 196 -9.83 6.03 -10.73
CA THR A 196 -8.46 5.52 -10.67
C THR A 196 -8.18 4.82 -9.34
N GLU A 197 -7.53 5.49 -8.43
CA GLU A 197 -7.19 4.96 -7.10
C GLU A 197 -7.23 6.07 -6.05
N GLY A 198 -7.08 5.69 -4.79
CA GLY A 198 -6.95 6.63 -3.68
C GLY A 198 -5.64 6.46 -2.91
N PRO A 199 -5.44 7.26 -1.83
CA PRO A 199 -4.22 7.26 -1.03
C PRO A 199 -3.94 5.88 -0.41
N GLY A 200 -3.09 5.07 -1.07
CA GLY A 200 -2.61 3.79 -0.56
C GLY A 200 -3.54 2.59 -0.79
N PHE A 201 -4.56 2.69 -1.63
CA PHE A 201 -5.48 1.59 -1.93
C PHE A 201 -5.96 1.58 -3.39
N ASN A 202 -6.38 0.41 -3.85
CA ASN A 202 -7.20 0.27 -5.05
C ASN A 202 -8.69 0.27 -4.69
N ILE A 203 -9.53 0.71 -5.63
CA ILE A 203 -10.99 0.74 -5.46
C ILE A 203 -11.66 -0.37 -6.26
N PHE A 204 -12.76 -0.87 -5.73
CA PHE A 204 -13.70 -1.77 -6.39
C PHE A 204 -15.10 -1.21 -6.32
N VAL A 205 -15.83 -1.34 -7.42
CA VAL A 205 -17.23 -0.93 -7.56
C VAL A 205 -18.05 -2.16 -7.86
N VAL A 206 -19.11 -2.38 -7.11
CA VAL A 206 -20.12 -3.41 -7.42
C VAL A 206 -21.30 -2.72 -8.09
N LYS A 207 -21.67 -3.18 -9.27
CA LYS A 207 -22.82 -2.67 -10.03
C LYS A 207 -23.49 -3.85 -10.74
N ASP A 208 -24.80 -3.96 -10.56
CA ASP A 208 -25.65 -5.01 -11.18
C ASP A 208 -25.05 -6.42 -11.00
N GLY A 209 -24.58 -6.73 -9.77
CA GLY A 209 -23.97 -8.01 -9.40
C GLY A 209 -22.56 -8.27 -9.96
N ARG A 210 -21.93 -7.29 -10.59
CA ARG A 210 -20.57 -7.38 -11.12
C ARG A 210 -19.60 -6.56 -10.29
N VAL A 211 -18.43 -7.12 -10.02
CA VAL A 211 -17.32 -6.44 -9.34
C VAL A 211 -16.37 -5.85 -10.38
N LEU A 212 -16.13 -4.55 -10.33
CA LEU A 212 -15.27 -3.82 -11.26
C LEU A 212 -14.11 -3.18 -10.51
N THR A 213 -12.93 -3.13 -11.12
CA THR A 213 -11.76 -2.38 -10.63
C THR A 213 -11.07 -1.67 -11.80
N PRO A 214 -10.52 -0.45 -11.59
CA PRO A 214 -9.96 0.37 -12.67
C PRO A 214 -8.85 -0.32 -13.48
N ALA A 215 -8.91 -0.16 -14.80
CA ALA A 215 -7.89 -0.65 -15.74
C ALA A 215 -6.69 0.31 -15.84
N HIS A 216 -6.91 1.61 -15.66
CA HIS A 216 -5.94 2.68 -15.85
C HIS A 216 -5.79 3.55 -14.61
N GLY A 217 -4.73 4.36 -14.53
CA GLY A 217 -4.49 5.34 -13.47
C GLY A 217 -4.29 4.75 -12.09
N SER A 218 -4.05 3.43 -11.97
CA SER A 218 -3.96 2.76 -10.67
C SER A 218 -2.82 1.74 -10.60
N LEU A 219 -2.27 1.57 -9.39
CA LEU A 219 -1.29 0.54 -9.12
C LEU A 219 -1.90 -0.85 -9.31
N GLN A 220 -1.13 -1.78 -9.88
CA GLN A 220 -1.47 -3.20 -9.90
C GLN A 220 -1.26 -3.81 -8.51
N GLY A 221 -2.23 -3.55 -7.60
CA GLY A 221 -2.15 -3.90 -6.20
C GLY A 221 -2.10 -5.41 -5.96
N ILE A 222 -1.29 -5.86 -4.99
CA ILE A 222 -1.22 -7.28 -4.61
C ILE A 222 -2.52 -7.71 -3.93
N THR A 223 -3.08 -6.88 -3.05
CA THR A 223 -4.40 -7.12 -2.45
C THR A 223 -5.50 -7.06 -3.52
N ARG A 224 -5.43 -6.13 -4.50
CA ARG A 224 -6.35 -6.12 -5.65
C ARG A 224 -6.33 -7.44 -6.41
N ARG A 225 -5.15 -8.00 -6.69
CA ARG A 225 -5.00 -9.34 -7.31
C ARG A 225 -5.64 -10.42 -6.45
N SER A 226 -5.42 -10.39 -5.13
CA SER A 226 -6.05 -11.33 -4.20
C SER A 226 -7.58 -11.26 -4.26
N VAL A 227 -8.15 -10.06 -4.33
CA VAL A 227 -9.61 -9.87 -4.47
C VAL A 227 -10.13 -10.46 -5.78
N LEU A 228 -9.41 -10.28 -6.89
CA LEU A 228 -9.80 -10.88 -8.19
C LEU A 228 -9.82 -12.41 -8.11
N GLU A 229 -8.81 -13.02 -7.48
CA GLU A 229 -8.75 -14.48 -7.23
C GLU A 229 -9.92 -14.94 -6.33
N LEU A 230 -10.29 -14.18 -5.31
CA LEU A 230 -11.43 -14.48 -4.44
C LEU A 230 -12.78 -14.35 -5.18
N CYS A 231 -12.92 -13.38 -6.06
CA CYS A 231 -14.12 -13.26 -6.91
C CYS A 231 -14.27 -14.49 -7.81
N GLU A 232 -13.19 -14.95 -8.44
CA GLU A 232 -13.19 -16.18 -9.25
C GLU A 232 -13.60 -17.40 -8.42
N GLU A 233 -13.01 -17.58 -7.24
CA GLU A 233 -13.35 -18.68 -6.32
C GLU A 233 -14.81 -18.67 -5.89
N LEU A 234 -15.39 -17.50 -5.69
CA LEU A 234 -16.78 -17.31 -5.29
C LEU A 234 -17.78 -17.34 -6.47
N GLY A 235 -17.30 -17.44 -7.72
CA GLY A 235 -18.12 -17.32 -8.91
C GLY A 235 -18.75 -15.93 -9.08
N LEU A 236 -18.15 -14.90 -8.51
CA LEU A 236 -18.60 -13.51 -8.66
C LEU A 236 -18.08 -12.93 -9.98
N PRO A 237 -18.95 -12.47 -10.89
CA PRO A 237 -18.51 -11.80 -12.10
C PRO A 237 -17.60 -10.62 -11.77
N CYS A 238 -16.36 -10.63 -12.26
CA CYS A 238 -15.37 -9.62 -11.95
C CYS A 238 -14.62 -9.18 -13.20
N ALA A 239 -14.31 -7.87 -13.32
CA ALA A 239 -13.56 -7.34 -14.44
C ALA A 239 -12.63 -6.19 -14.04
N VAL A 240 -11.48 -6.14 -14.72
CA VAL A 240 -10.62 -4.95 -14.81
C VAL A 240 -11.12 -4.13 -15.99
N ALA A 241 -11.65 -2.92 -15.74
CA ALA A 241 -12.34 -2.14 -16.75
C ALA A 241 -12.19 -0.64 -16.51
N ASP A 242 -12.48 0.16 -17.52
CA ASP A 242 -12.70 1.58 -17.34
C ASP A 242 -14.01 1.80 -16.58
N ILE A 243 -13.94 2.57 -15.50
CA ILE A 243 -15.06 2.86 -14.64
C ILE A 243 -15.35 4.36 -14.72
N PRO A 244 -16.37 4.79 -15.46
CA PRO A 244 -16.80 6.18 -15.45
C PRO A 244 -17.18 6.63 -14.04
N ARG A 245 -16.92 7.88 -13.68
CA ARG A 245 -17.32 8.46 -12.40
C ARG A 245 -18.81 8.21 -12.10
N ALA A 246 -19.68 8.34 -13.09
CA ALA A 246 -21.11 8.07 -12.93
C ALA A 246 -21.43 6.64 -12.44
N THR A 247 -20.62 5.64 -12.82
CA THR A 247 -20.76 4.26 -12.32
C THR A 247 -20.43 4.16 -10.83
N LEU A 248 -19.44 4.90 -10.35
CA LEU A 248 -19.12 4.99 -8.92
C LEU A 248 -20.23 5.72 -8.15
N GLU A 249 -20.76 6.80 -8.72
CA GLU A 249 -21.84 7.59 -8.13
C GLU A 249 -23.17 6.81 -8.02
N ASP A 250 -23.39 5.83 -8.92
CA ASP A 250 -24.57 4.95 -8.94
C ASP A 250 -24.24 3.50 -8.51
N ALA A 251 -23.17 3.30 -7.78
CA ALA A 251 -22.75 1.98 -7.31
C ALA A 251 -23.76 1.35 -6.35
N ASP A 252 -23.86 0.01 -6.40
CA ASP A 252 -24.61 -0.78 -5.42
C ASP A 252 -23.77 -0.99 -4.14
N GLU A 253 -22.47 -1.29 -4.31
CA GLU A 253 -21.48 -1.33 -3.24
C GLU A 253 -20.15 -0.76 -3.73
N VAL A 254 -19.33 -0.28 -2.80
CA VAL A 254 -17.94 0.11 -3.02
C VAL A 254 -17.08 -0.47 -1.92
N PHE A 255 -15.88 -0.88 -2.26
CA PHE A 255 -14.87 -1.28 -1.27
C PHE A 255 -13.46 -0.99 -1.76
N LEU A 256 -12.53 -0.92 -0.82
CA LEU A 256 -11.13 -0.58 -1.04
C LEU A 256 -10.28 -1.82 -0.76
N ALA A 257 -9.13 -1.93 -1.43
CA ALA A 257 -8.19 -3.02 -1.25
C ALA A 257 -6.76 -2.50 -1.07
N THR A 258 -6.14 -2.84 0.05
CA THR A 258 -4.78 -2.42 0.39
C THR A 258 -4.05 -3.47 1.21
N THR A 259 -2.72 -3.47 1.15
CA THR A 259 -1.87 -4.30 2.02
C THR A 259 -2.09 -3.97 3.51
N ALA A 260 -2.33 -2.70 3.83
CA ALA A 260 -2.54 -2.21 5.19
C ALA A 260 -4.05 -2.03 5.50
N GLY A 261 -4.80 -3.15 5.56
CA GLY A 261 -6.23 -3.16 5.86
C GLY A 261 -7.03 -4.28 5.15
N GLY A 262 -6.44 -4.93 4.13
CA GLY A 262 -7.13 -5.95 3.36
C GLY A 262 -8.27 -5.38 2.52
N VAL A 263 -9.47 -5.94 2.65
CA VAL A 263 -10.71 -5.47 2.01
C VAL A 263 -11.46 -4.58 2.99
N MET A 264 -11.70 -3.33 2.62
CA MET A 264 -12.32 -2.32 3.46
C MET A 264 -13.61 -1.80 2.80
N PRO A 265 -14.79 -2.10 3.35
CA PRO A 265 -16.06 -1.64 2.80
C PRO A 265 -16.22 -0.11 2.87
N VAL A 266 -16.99 0.44 1.94
CA VAL A 266 -17.43 1.84 1.90
C VAL A 266 -18.94 1.88 2.07
N SER A 267 -19.47 2.81 2.88
CA SER A 267 -20.90 3.01 3.09
C SER A 267 -21.43 4.32 2.52
N ARG A 268 -20.54 5.29 2.24
CA ARG A 268 -20.92 6.57 1.61
C ARG A 268 -19.93 6.99 0.55
N VAL A 269 -20.43 7.57 -0.52
CA VAL A 269 -19.63 8.18 -1.60
C VAL A 269 -20.13 9.60 -1.84
N GLY A 270 -19.26 10.56 -1.94
CA GLY A 270 -19.55 11.96 -2.27
C GLY A 270 -18.35 12.70 -2.86
N PRO A 271 -18.55 13.89 -3.47
CA PRO A 271 -19.86 14.46 -3.80
C PRO A 271 -20.50 13.77 -5.00
N VAL A 272 -21.81 13.63 -4.94
CA VAL A 272 -22.65 13.19 -6.08
C VAL A 272 -23.78 14.17 -6.30
N ALA A 273 -24.50 14.08 -7.42
CA ALA A 273 -25.68 14.91 -7.65
C ALA A 273 -26.69 14.70 -6.51
N GLY A 274 -27.06 15.80 -5.83
CA GLY A 274 -27.93 15.75 -4.66
C GLY A 274 -27.23 15.54 -3.30
N GLY A 275 -25.89 15.55 -3.25
CA GLY A 275 -25.09 15.53 -2.02
C GLY A 275 -24.19 14.32 -1.86
N GLN A 276 -24.68 13.21 -1.34
CA GLN A 276 -23.92 11.97 -1.16
C GLN A 276 -24.75 10.72 -1.50
N ARG A 277 -24.11 9.70 -1.98
CA ARG A 277 -24.67 8.36 -2.14
C ARG A 277 -24.47 7.57 -0.84
N ILE A 278 -25.54 7.11 -0.24
CA ILE A 278 -25.53 6.20 0.91
C ILE A 278 -25.83 4.80 0.40
N MET A 279 -24.99 3.84 0.74
CA MET A 279 -25.09 2.43 0.34
C MET A 279 -25.48 1.57 1.55
N GLY A 280 -26.19 0.47 1.31
CA GLY A 280 -26.47 -0.54 2.33
C GLY A 280 -27.16 0.00 3.59
N ASN A 281 -27.98 1.03 3.51
CA ASN A 281 -28.54 1.75 4.67
C ASN A 281 -27.42 2.27 5.61
N ASP A 282 -26.36 2.84 5.03
CA ASP A 282 -25.18 3.35 5.72
C ASP A 282 -24.34 2.24 6.39
N ARG A 283 -24.25 1.09 5.75
CA ARG A 283 -23.52 -0.07 6.23
C ARG A 283 -22.72 -0.74 5.12
N PRO A 284 -21.69 -1.53 5.49
CA PRO A 284 -20.98 -2.39 4.55
C PRO A 284 -21.92 -3.28 3.72
N GLY A 285 -21.66 -3.36 2.42
CA GLY A 285 -22.43 -4.19 1.51
C GLY A 285 -22.10 -5.68 1.64
N VAL A 286 -23.00 -6.53 1.15
CA VAL A 286 -22.92 -8.00 1.30
C VAL A 286 -21.71 -8.59 0.58
N VAL A 287 -21.41 -8.10 -0.64
CA VAL A 287 -20.28 -8.58 -1.44
C VAL A 287 -18.97 -8.20 -0.77
N SER A 288 -18.85 -6.95 -0.33
CA SER A 288 -17.64 -6.43 0.33
C SER A 288 -17.37 -7.12 1.66
N VAL A 289 -18.39 -7.39 2.47
CA VAL A 289 -18.27 -8.15 3.73
C VAL A 289 -17.83 -9.58 3.46
N ARG A 290 -18.47 -10.27 2.51
CA ARG A 290 -18.13 -11.65 2.14
C ARG A 290 -16.68 -11.77 1.67
N LEU A 291 -16.21 -10.85 0.82
CA LEU A 291 -14.83 -10.81 0.36
C LEU A 291 -13.86 -10.53 1.50
N LYS A 292 -14.18 -9.59 2.40
CA LYS A 292 -13.37 -9.29 3.59
C LYS A 292 -13.22 -10.50 4.51
N GLU A 293 -14.31 -11.17 4.83
CA GLU A 293 -14.32 -12.35 5.69
C GLU A 293 -13.49 -13.49 5.08
N LEU A 294 -13.68 -13.78 3.78
CA LEU A 294 -12.93 -14.81 3.08
C LEU A 294 -11.44 -14.47 2.99
N TYR A 295 -11.10 -13.21 2.68
CA TYR A 295 -9.71 -12.74 2.64
C TYR A 295 -8.98 -13.04 3.96
N TRP A 296 -9.55 -12.63 5.10
CA TRP A 296 -8.93 -12.86 6.40
C TRP A 296 -9.01 -14.31 6.87
N ALA A 297 -10.03 -15.06 6.49
CA ALA A 297 -10.09 -16.50 6.77
C ALA A 297 -8.96 -17.25 6.05
N LYS A 298 -8.71 -16.94 4.78
CA LYS A 298 -7.61 -17.53 4.02
C LYS A 298 -6.23 -17.13 4.56
N HIS A 299 -6.06 -15.89 4.99
CA HIS A 299 -4.84 -15.45 5.68
C HIS A 299 -4.55 -16.34 6.90
N ARG A 300 -5.54 -16.52 7.78
CA ARG A 300 -5.39 -17.40 8.96
C ARG A 300 -5.13 -18.86 8.61
N ALA A 301 -5.55 -19.30 7.43
CA ALA A 301 -5.29 -20.64 6.90
C ALA A 301 -3.93 -20.77 6.19
N GLY A 302 -3.10 -19.73 6.17
CA GLY A 302 -1.77 -19.75 5.55
C GLY A 302 -1.75 -19.54 4.03
N TRP A 303 -2.79 -18.97 3.45
CA TRP A 303 -2.84 -18.64 2.03
C TRP A 303 -1.71 -17.69 1.64
N TYR A 304 -0.82 -18.13 0.74
CA TYR A 304 0.40 -17.42 0.32
C TYR A 304 1.29 -16.94 1.47
N ALA A 305 1.28 -17.63 2.60
CA ALA A 305 2.08 -17.27 3.76
C ALA A 305 3.54 -17.69 3.58
N THR A 306 4.46 -16.80 3.91
CA THR A 306 5.88 -17.07 4.05
C THR A 306 6.27 -16.83 5.51
N PRO A 307 6.51 -17.87 6.33
CA PRO A 307 6.85 -17.70 7.75
C PRO A 307 8.07 -16.79 7.96
N VAL A 308 7.99 -15.93 8.97
CA VAL A 308 9.13 -15.10 9.36
C VAL A 308 10.26 -16.00 9.89
N ARG A 309 11.49 -15.77 9.41
CA ARG A 309 12.69 -16.46 9.90
C ARG A 309 13.31 -15.64 11.03
N HIS A 310 13.27 -16.17 12.25
CA HIS A 310 13.84 -15.51 13.43
C HIS A 310 15.32 -15.86 13.68
N ASP A 311 15.86 -16.83 12.96
CA ASP A 311 17.21 -17.35 13.05
C ASP A 311 18.21 -16.67 12.09
N VAL A 312 17.79 -15.63 11.37
CA VAL A 312 18.67 -14.91 10.46
C VAL A 312 19.73 -14.17 11.26
N MET A 313 20.93 -14.74 11.31
CA MET A 313 22.10 -14.16 11.97
C MET A 313 22.52 -12.84 11.29
N ALA A 314 23.15 -11.97 12.06
CA ALA A 314 23.63 -10.65 11.63
C ALA A 314 24.68 -10.71 10.53
#